data_04146c4d4f32a8cbec4c16c0f2d01eae
#
_entry.id   04146c4d4f32a8cbec4c16c0f2d01eae
#
_cell.length_a   1.000
_cell.length_b   1.000
_cell.length_c   1.000
_cell.angle_alpha   90.00
_cell.angle_beta   90.00
_cell.angle_gamma   90.00
#
_symmetry.space_group_name_H-M   'P 1'
#
loop_
_entity.id
_entity.type
_entity.pdbx_description
1 polymer ?
#
loop_
_entity_poly.entity_id
_entity_poly.type
_entity_poly.pdbx_seq_one_letter_code
_entity_poly.pdbx_strand_id
1 'polypeptide(L)'
;AGREEIKERLGGNICRCTGYQKIFEATELARDVMNGTLPDDLLKQENDEGPFIGSNSFRIDTSSKVTGSLKYAGDMVMPQMLHMQVLRSPYPHAEILEINTSAAEAMAGVEAVVTCNDVPGIDGFGVFTDDQPVLARGKVRYVGEAIAAVAAEDLVTAKKALKKIKVRYQQLPVITKPEDAIKTGATVIHEDV
;
A
#
# COMPACT_ATOMS: atom_id res chain seq x y z
N ALA A 1 25.15 28.19 1.51
CA ALA A 1 23.71 28.41 1.29
C ALA A 1 23.14 29.21 2.45
N GLY A 2 22.44 30.32 2.16
CA GLY A 2 21.67 31.05 3.16
C GLY A 2 20.32 30.42 3.43
N ARG A 3 19.57 30.88 4.46
CA ARG A 3 18.28 30.35 4.84
C ARG A 3 17.24 30.37 3.70
N GLU A 4 17.24 31.41 2.90
CA GLU A 4 16.28 31.50 1.76
C GLU A 4 16.60 30.47 0.67
N GLU A 5 17.87 30.24 0.37
CA GLU A 5 18.28 29.19 -0.56
C GLU A 5 17.92 27.78 -0.03
N ILE A 6 18.07 27.55 1.28
CA ILE A 6 17.65 26.30 1.93
C ILE A 6 16.15 26.09 1.77
N LYS A 7 15.33 27.13 1.98
CA LYS A 7 13.87 27.08 1.80
C LYS A 7 13.50 26.74 0.35
N GLU A 8 14.14 27.40 -0.62
CA GLU A 8 13.90 27.17 -2.03
C GLU A 8 14.22 25.72 -2.43
N ARG A 9 15.37 25.19 -2.01
CA ARG A 9 15.78 23.82 -2.31
C ARG A 9 14.89 22.76 -1.66
N LEU A 10 14.36 23.05 -0.48
CA LEU A 10 13.43 22.15 0.24
C LEU A 10 11.97 22.32 -0.18
N GLY A 11 11.66 23.29 -1.04
CA GLY A 11 10.28 23.62 -1.45
C GLY A 11 9.50 22.49 -2.10
N GLY A 12 10.20 21.48 -2.67
CA GLY A 12 9.58 20.24 -3.22
C GLY A 12 9.20 19.20 -2.17
N ASN A 13 9.68 19.33 -0.93
CA ASN A 13 9.40 18.39 0.16
C ASN A 13 8.21 18.89 0.99
N ILE A 14 7.00 18.67 0.49
CA ILE A 14 5.78 19.20 1.12
C ILE A 14 5.45 18.42 2.39
N CYS A 15 5.40 19.12 3.52
CA CYS A 15 4.97 18.58 4.80
C CYS A 15 4.03 19.56 5.53
N ARG A 16 2.85 19.08 5.94
CA ARG A 16 1.87 19.90 6.68
C ARG A 16 2.15 19.96 8.20
N CYS A 17 2.90 18.98 8.73
CA CYS A 17 2.98 18.73 10.18
C CYS A 17 4.12 19.50 10.88
N THR A 18 5.28 19.70 10.24
CA THR A 18 6.51 20.14 10.90
C THR A 18 6.68 21.65 10.98
N GLY A 19 5.97 22.46 10.17
CA GLY A 19 6.21 23.88 10.02
C GLY A 19 7.60 24.26 9.50
N TYR A 20 8.42 23.28 9.12
CA TYR A 20 9.76 23.37 8.53
C TYR A 20 10.86 24.02 9.39
N GLN A 21 10.53 24.75 10.45
CA GLN A 21 11.49 25.51 11.25
C GLN A 21 12.67 24.65 11.72
N LYS A 22 12.39 23.48 12.31
CA LYS A 22 13.43 22.55 12.78
C LYS A 22 14.26 21.93 11.66
N ILE A 23 13.66 21.75 10.49
CA ILE A 23 14.38 21.24 9.31
C ILE A 23 15.38 22.29 8.81
N PHE A 24 14.98 23.57 8.76
CA PHE A 24 15.89 24.65 8.37
C PHE A 24 17.04 24.80 9.38
N GLU A 25 16.72 24.82 10.68
CA GLU A 25 17.74 24.89 11.76
C GLU A 25 18.74 23.72 11.68
N ALA A 26 18.23 22.50 11.48
CA ALA A 26 19.09 21.31 11.33
C ALA A 26 19.98 21.39 10.08
N THR A 27 19.45 21.90 8.97
CA THR A 27 20.21 22.08 7.72
C THR A 27 21.28 23.15 7.87
N GLU A 28 20.97 24.26 8.55
CA GLU A 28 21.94 25.32 8.87
C GLU A 28 23.06 24.79 9.78
N LEU A 29 22.69 24.05 10.84
CA LEU A 29 23.65 23.41 11.74
C LEU A 29 24.58 22.45 10.99
N ALA A 30 24.03 21.55 10.19
CA ALA A 30 24.80 20.60 9.39
C ALA A 30 25.77 21.32 8.43
N ARG A 31 25.33 22.40 7.76
CA ARG A 31 26.14 23.22 6.88
C ARG A 31 27.35 23.83 7.67
N ASP A 32 27.07 24.35 8.84
CA ASP A 32 28.12 25.09 9.62
C ASP A 32 29.14 24.11 10.20
N VAL A 33 28.75 22.93 10.60
CA VAL A 33 29.66 21.83 10.98
C VAL A 33 30.47 21.36 9.76
N MET A 34 29.81 21.08 8.61
CA MET A 34 30.55 20.67 7.41
C MET A 34 31.55 21.68 6.88
N ASN A 35 31.31 22.96 7.10
CA ASN A 35 32.23 24.05 6.76
C ASN A 35 33.31 24.28 7.81
N GLY A 36 33.32 23.54 8.91
CA GLY A 36 34.26 23.72 10.01
C GLY A 36 34.04 24.98 10.86
N THR A 37 32.87 25.63 10.71
CA THR A 37 32.50 26.82 11.50
C THR A 37 32.04 26.42 12.91
N LEU A 38 31.46 25.23 13.05
CA LEU A 38 31.04 24.64 14.30
C LEU A 38 31.69 23.26 14.49
N PRO A 39 31.91 22.82 15.73
CA PRO A 39 32.48 21.51 16.01
C PRO A 39 31.47 20.39 15.72
N ASP A 40 31.97 19.22 15.28
CA ASP A 40 31.15 18.07 14.87
C ASP A 40 30.52 17.28 16.04
N ASP A 41 30.98 17.54 17.27
CA ASP A 41 30.35 17.02 18.49
C ASP A 41 28.89 17.51 18.68
N LEU A 42 28.58 18.71 18.13
CA LEU A 42 27.18 19.21 18.11
C LEU A 42 26.20 18.34 17.31
N LEU A 43 26.70 17.50 16.42
CA LEU A 43 25.86 16.52 15.68
C LEU A 43 25.72 15.20 16.43
N LYS A 44 26.49 14.98 17.48
CA LYS A 44 26.42 13.79 18.33
C LYS A 44 25.28 13.99 19.32
N GLN A 45 24.31 13.10 19.27
CA GLN A 45 23.22 13.09 20.21
C GLN A 45 23.47 11.95 21.21
N GLU A 46 23.66 12.29 22.47
CA GLU A 46 23.74 11.32 23.56
C GLU A 46 22.36 11.16 24.19
N ASN A 47 22.00 9.94 24.55
CA ASN A 47 20.79 9.70 25.30
C ASN A 47 21.01 10.15 26.76
N ASP A 48 20.02 10.88 27.30
CA ASP A 48 20.02 11.23 28.71
C ASP A 48 19.98 9.96 29.57
N GLU A 49 20.90 9.82 30.52
CA GLU A 49 20.90 8.76 31.53
C GLU A 49 19.89 9.04 32.67
N GLY A 50 18.76 9.64 32.37
CA GLY A 50 17.73 10.04 33.30
C GLY A 50 16.48 9.18 33.28
N PRO A 51 15.46 9.54 34.08
CA PRO A 51 14.16 8.89 34.00
C PRO A 51 13.56 9.09 32.59
N PHE A 52 13.02 8.05 31.99
CA PHE A 52 12.53 8.07 30.59
C PHE A 52 11.44 9.12 30.34
N ILE A 53 10.60 9.38 31.35
CA ILE A 53 9.55 10.41 31.26
C ILE A 53 10.19 11.79 31.41
N GLY A 54 10.05 12.63 30.39
CA GLY A 54 10.61 13.98 30.35
C GLY A 54 12.08 14.06 29.87
N SER A 55 12.71 12.93 29.55
CA SER A 55 14.04 12.92 28.91
C SER A 55 13.96 13.14 27.40
N ASN A 56 15.05 13.69 26.82
CA ASN A 56 15.25 13.79 25.39
C ASN A 56 15.83 12.47 24.82
N SER A 57 15.05 11.41 24.85
CA SER A 57 15.49 10.14 24.30
C SER A 57 15.58 10.20 22.78
N PHE A 58 16.71 9.71 22.24
CA PHE A 58 16.93 9.62 20.80
C PHE A 58 16.04 8.56 20.19
N ARG A 59 15.37 8.90 19.10
CA ARG A 59 14.54 7.94 18.38
C ARG A 59 15.43 6.91 17.68
N ILE A 60 15.30 5.64 18.04
CA ILE A 60 16.17 4.52 17.65
C ILE A 60 16.28 4.38 16.11
N ASP A 61 15.19 4.61 15.38
CA ASP A 61 15.11 4.40 13.93
C ASP A 61 15.41 5.66 13.09
N THR A 62 15.79 6.78 13.72
CA THR A 62 16.02 8.05 12.99
C THR A 62 17.19 7.95 12.03
N SER A 63 18.33 7.44 12.48
CA SER A 63 19.55 7.35 11.66
C SER A 63 19.33 6.49 10.42
N SER A 64 18.74 5.31 10.59
CA SER A 64 18.46 4.40 9.47
C SER A 64 17.46 4.96 8.48
N LYS A 65 16.47 5.75 8.94
CA LYS A 65 15.51 6.43 8.07
C LYS A 65 16.15 7.55 7.24
N VAL A 66 16.89 8.44 7.88
CA VAL A 66 17.47 9.59 7.17
C VAL A 66 18.62 9.20 6.23
N THR A 67 19.32 8.12 6.51
CA THR A 67 20.36 7.56 5.63
C THR A 67 19.82 6.64 4.55
N GLY A 68 18.53 6.27 4.60
CA GLY A 68 17.91 5.31 3.68
C GLY A 68 18.35 3.86 3.90
N SER A 69 18.98 3.54 5.03
CA SER A 69 19.42 2.18 5.34
C SER A 69 18.31 1.31 5.97
N LEU A 70 17.24 1.95 6.48
CA LEU A 70 16.09 1.23 6.99
C LEU A 70 15.35 0.52 5.85
N LYS A 71 15.19 -0.79 6.00
CA LYS A 71 14.43 -1.60 5.04
C LYS A 71 12.99 -1.77 5.52
N TYR A 72 12.04 -1.39 4.69
CA TYR A 72 10.63 -1.69 4.86
C TYR A 72 10.28 -3.03 4.20
N ALA A 73 9.11 -3.58 4.50
CA ALA A 73 8.66 -4.84 3.91
C ALA A 73 8.69 -4.83 2.36
N GLY A 74 8.36 -3.69 1.75
CA GLY A 74 8.40 -3.52 0.28
C GLY A 74 9.81 -3.47 -0.32
N ASP A 75 10.84 -3.26 0.49
CA ASP A 75 12.25 -3.21 0.04
C ASP A 75 12.95 -4.58 0.20
N MET A 76 12.26 -5.55 0.78
CA MET A 76 12.83 -6.87 1.00
C MET A 76 12.83 -7.66 -0.31
N VAL A 77 14.01 -8.18 -0.65
CA VAL A 77 14.20 -9.09 -1.78
C VAL A 77 14.86 -10.36 -1.27
N MET A 78 14.24 -11.50 -1.55
CA MET A 78 14.74 -12.82 -1.18
C MET A 78 15.08 -13.65 -2.44
N PRO A 79 16.03 -14.59 -2.37
CA PRO A 79 16.23 -15.52 -3.47
C PRO A 79 14.95 -16.27 -3.82
N GLN A 80 14.64 -16.36 -5.11
CA GLN A 80 13.45 -17.04 -5.64
C GLN A 80 12.10 -16.43 -5.17
N MET A 81 12.10 -15.17 -4.71
CA MET A 81 10.88 -14.47 -4.34
C MET A 81 9.97 -14.28 -5.55
N LEU A 82 8.71 -14.66 -5.41
CA LEU A 82 7.70 -14.41 -6.43
C LEU A 82 7.10 -13.01 -6.28
N HIS A 83 6.71 -12.46 -7.42
CA HIS A 83 6.03 -11.17 -7.51
C HIS A 83 4.55 -11.37 -7.77
N MET A 84 3.71 -10.85 -6.87
CA MET A 84 2.26 -10.96 -7.01
C MET A 84 1.64 -9.70 -7.58
N GLN A 85 0.65 -9.88 -8.43
CA GLN A 85 -0.24 -8.82 -8.91
C GLN A 85 -1.69 -9.28 -8.81
N VAL A 86 -2.59 -8.33 -8.49
CA VAL A 86 -4.02 -8.60 -8.26
C VAL A 86 -4.85 -8.02 -9.39
N LEU A 87 -5.72 -8.85 -9.98
CA LEU A 87 -6.76 -8.42 -10.90
C LEU A 87 -7.91 -7.80 -10.11
N ARG A 88 -8.27 -6.58 -10.47
CA ARG A 88 -9.30 -5.81 -9.78
C ARG A 88 -10.50 -5.54 -10.70
N SER A 89 -11.68 -5.48 -10.10
CA SER A 89 -12.92 -5.16 -10.82
C SER A 89 -12.89 -3.74 -11.41
N PRO A 90 -13.26 -3.58 -12.69
CA PRO A 90 -13.53 -2.26 -13.27
C PRO A 90 -14.96 -1.77 -12.98
N TYR A 91 -15.83 -2.64 -12.45
CA TYR A 91 -17.24 -2.33 -12.23
C TYR A 91 -17.55 -2.12 -10.75
N PRO A 92 -18.44 -1.17 -10.45
CA PRO A 92 -18.87 -0.90 -9.08
C PRO A 92 -19.85 -1.93 -8.53
N HIS A 93 -20.63 -2.61 -9.41
CA HIS A 93 -21.54 -3.68 -9.04
C HIS A 93 -21.81 -4.57 -10.25
N ALA A 94 -21.44 -5.82 -10.17
CA ALA A 94 -21.65 -6.78 -11.26
C ALA A 94 -21.56 -8.22 -10.75
N GLU A 95 -22.33 -9.11 -11.36
CA GLU A 95 -22.12 -10.55 -11.24
C GLU A 95 -20.89 -10.99 -12.03
N ILE A 96 -20.13 -11.93 -11.47
CA ILE A 96 -19.03 -12.61 -12.13
C ILE A 96 -19.60 -13.90 -12.74
N LEU A 97 -19.77 -13.91 -14.04
CA LEU A 97 -20.34 -15.09 -14.75
C LEU A 97 -19.24 -16.12 -15.01
N GLU A 98 -18.00 -15.68 -15.22
CA GLU A 98 -16.87 -16.57 -15.54
C GLU A 98 -15.55 -15.87 -15.29
N ILE A 99 -14.59 -16.63 -14.77
CA ILE A 99 -13.17 -16.23 -14.68
C ILE A 99 -12.36 -17.28 -15.43
N ASN A 100 -11.75 -16.91 -16.56
CA ASN A 100 -10.89 -17.80 -17.33
C ASN A 100 -9.43 -17.40 -17.14
N THR A 101 -8.67 -18.25 -16.45
CA THR A 101 -7.28 -18.06 -16.06
C THR A 101 -6.30 -18.81 -16.98
N SER A 102 -6.77 -19.74 -17.81
CA SER A 102 -5.95 -20.70 -18.57
C SER A 102 -4.82 -20.05 -19.39
N ALA A 103 -5.11 -18.91 -20.02
CA ALA A 103 -4.11 -18.20 -20.82
C ALA A 103 -3.03 -17.49 -19.97
N ALA A 104 -3.33 -17.19 -18.71
CA ALA A 104 -2.35 -16.65 -17.75
C ALA A 104 -1.50 -17.77 -17.16
N GLU A 105 -2.11 -18.88 -16.78
CA GLU A 105 -1.44 -20.07 -16.24
C GLU A 105 -0.44 -20.67 -17.24
N ALA A 106 -0.77 -20.66 -18.54
CA ALA A 106 0.12 -21.16 -19.59
C ALA A 106 1.31 -20.24 -19.93
N MET A 107 1.42 -19.07 -19.29
CA MET A 107 2.56 -18.16 -19.54
C MET A 107 3.82 -18.64 -18.85
N ALA A 108 4.94 -18.64 -19.57
CA ALA A 108 6.26 -18.91 -18.98
C ALA A 108 6.59 -17.87 -17.90
N GLY A 109 7.12 -18.33 -16.76
CA GLY A 109 7.45 -17.52 -15.60
C GLY A 109 6.26 -17.23 -14.68
N VAL A 110 5.07 -17.74 -14.97
CA VAL A 110 3.92 -17.74 -14.05
C VAL A 110 3.94 -19.00 -13.21
N GLU A 111 3.98 -18.86 -11.90
CA GLU A 111 4.01 -19.96 -10.95
C GLU A 111 2.62 -20.35 -10.45
N ALA A 112 1.74 -19.35 -10.26
CA ALA A 112 0.39 -19.60 -9.83
C ALA A 112 -0.58 -18.49 -10.27
N VAL A 113 -1.81 -18.89 -10.53
CA VAL A 113 -2.96 -17.98 -10.66
C VAL A 113 -4.00 -18.47 -9.66
N VAL A 114 -4.44 -17.59 -8.78
CA VAL A 114 -5.41 -17.91 -7.72
C VAL A 114 -6.69 -17.09 -7.88
N THR A 115 -7.81 -17.74 -7.60
CA THR A 115 -9.15 -17.16 -7.60
C THR A 115 -9.84 -17.44 -6.26
N CYS A 116 -11.08 -17.02 -6.10
CA CYS A 116 -11.86 -17.34 -4.90
C CYS A 116 -12.00 -18.86 -4.64
N ASN A 117 -11.82 -19.72 -5.65
CA ASN A 117 -11.91 -21.18 -5.48
C ASN A 117 -10.68 -21.78 -4.81
N ASP A 118 -9.57 -21.03 -4.80
CA ASP A 118 -8.28 -21.48 -4.24
C ASP A 118 -8.09 -20.99 -2.80
N VAL A 119 -9.02 -20.17 -2.28
CA VAL A 119 -8.97 -19.65 -0.91
C VAL A 119 -9.43 -20.74 0.06
N PRO A 120 -8.55 -21.24 0.96
CA PRO A 120 -8.93 -22.29 1.91
C PRO A 120 -9.72 -21.71 3.10
N GLY A 121 -10.61 -22.51 3.67
CA GLY A 121 -11.32 -22.19 4.90
C GLY A 121 -12.51 -21.25 4.70
N ILE A 122 -12.70 -20.29 5.61
CA ILE A 122 -13.77 -19.29 5.55
C ILE A 122 -13.44 -18.28 4.45
N ASP A 123 -14.36 -18.10 3.52
CA ASP A 123 -14.17 -17.25 2.34
C ASP A 123 -14.50 -15.78 2.61
N GLY A 124 -14.09 -15.28 3.76
CA GLY A 124 -14.31 -13.89 4.12
C GLY A 124 -13.60 -13.50 5.40
N PHE A 125 -13.54 -12.22 5.64
CA PHE A 125 -13.06 -11.63 6.89
C PHE A 125 -13.86 -10.37 7.21
N GLY A 126 -13.89 -10.00 8.47
CA GLY A 126 -14.58 -8.81 8.97
C GLY A 126 -14.41 -8.67 10.47
N VAL A 127 -14.79 -7.51 11.02
CA VAL A 127 -14.68 -7.26 12.47
C VAL A 127 -15.89 -7.82 13.23
N PHE A 128 -17.07 -7.73 12.64
CA PHE A 128 -18.34 -8.21 13.24
C PHE A 128 -19.02 -9.26 12.38
N THR A 129 -18.85 -9.18 11.07
CA THR A 129 -19.44 -10.10 10.07
C THR A 129 -18.37 -10.38 9.02
N ASP A 130 -18.22 -11.63 8.62
CA ASP A 130 -17.23 -12.06 7.61
C ASP A 130 -17.76 -11.79 6.19
N ASP A 131 -18.08 -10.52 5.92
CA ASP A 131 -18.74 -10.06 4.68
C ASP A 131 -17.77 -9.58 3.59
N GLN A 132 -16.46 -9.58 3.87
CA GLN A 132 -15.43 -9.18 2.91
C GLN A 132 -14.69 -10.41 2.38
N PRO A 133 -14.98 -10.87 1.15
CA PRO A 133 -14.27 -11.99 0.58
C PRO A 133 -12.81 -11.63 0.29
N VAL A 134 -11.90 -12.59 0.46
CA VAL A 134 -10.47 -12.41 0.12
C VAL A 134 -10.31 -12.15 -1.39
N LEU A 135 -11.02 -12.90 -2.21
CA LEU A 135 -11.19 -12.67 -3.65
C LEU A 135 -12.70 -12.78 -3.97
N ALA A 136 -13.21 -11.85 -4.77
CA ALA A 136 -14.63 -11.75 -5.08
C ALA A 136 -15.21 -13.05 -5.60
N ARG A 137 -16.26 -13.54 -4.95
CA ARG A 137 -17.01 -14.74 -5.32
C ARG A 137 -18.39 -14.36 -5.86
N GLY A 138 -18.67 -14.77 -7.09
CA GLY A 138 -19.97 -14.60 -7.73
C GLY A 138 -20.36 -13.15 -8.06
N LYS A 139 -19.95 -12.18 -7.26
CA LYS A 139 -20.35 -10.76 -7.43
C LYS A 139 -19.24 -9.83 -6.98
N VAL A 140 -19.07 -8.71 -7.70
CA VAL A 140 -18.24 -7.57 -7.26
C VAL A 140 -19.15 -6.46 -6.77
N ARG A 141 -18.71 -5.78 -5.70
CA ARG A 141 -19.50 -4.80 -4.94
C ARG A 141 -18.95 -3.39 -4.98
N TYR A 142 -17.69 -3.22 -5.46
CA TYR A 142 -17.06 -1.91 -5.64
C TYR A 142 -15.97 -1.96 -6.72
N VAL A 143 -15.66 -0.80 -7.28
CA VAL A 143 -14.53 -0.67 -8.22
C VAL A 143 -13.22 -0.94 -7.49
N GLY A 144 -12.42 -1.86 -8.03
CA GLY A 144 -11.15 -2.23 -7.42
C GLY A 144 -11.21 -3.45 -6.51
N GLU A 145 -12.37 -4.09 -6.34
CA GLU A 145 -12.48 -5.36 -5.60
C GLU A 145 -11.59 -6.43 -6.24
N ALA A 146 -10.85 -7.18 -5.41
CA ALA A 146 -9.92 -8.19 -5.86
C ALA A 146 -10.68 -9.42 -6.41
N ILE A 147 -10.31 -9.90 -7.60
CA ILE A 147 -10.99 -11.02 -8.29
C ILE A 147 -10.08 -12.23 -8.41
N ALA A 148 -8.83 -11.99 -8.78
CA ALA A 148 -7.82 -13.03 -8.96
C ALA A 148 -6.44 -12.44 -8.67
N ALA A 149 -5.47 -13.30 -8.39
CA ALA A 149 -4.07 -12.88 -8.25
C ALA A 149 -3.16 -13.79 -9.07
N VAL A 150 -2.07 -13.23 -9.57
CA VAL A 150 -1.02 -13.94 -10.30
C VAL A 150 0.28 -13.80 -9.54
N ALA A 151 0.96 -14.92 -9.29
CA ALA A 151 2.32 -14.97 -8.80
C ALA A 151 3.25 -15.40 -9.94
N ALA A 152 4.33 -14.65 -10.17
CA ALA A 152 5.29 -14.89 -11.24
C ALA A 152 6.72 -14.58 -10.80
N GLU A 153 7.69 -15.05 -11.55
CA GLU A 153 9.13 -14.85 -11.28
C GLU A 153 9.52 -13.36 -11.22
N ASP A 154 8.83 -12.50 -11.96
CA ASP A 154 9.06 -11.07 -11.95
C ASP A 154 7.76 -10.25 -12.11
N LEU A 155 7.83 -8.97 -11.74
CA LEU A 155 6.70 -8.06 -11.76
C LEU A 155 6.14 -7.80 -13.18
N VAL A 156 6.99 -7.82 -14.20
CA VAL A 156 6.59 -7.56 -15.59
C VAL A 156 5.78 -8.74 -16.11
N THR A 157 6.24 -9.97 -15.83
CA THR A 157 5.55 -11.22 -16.16
C THR A 157 4.20 -11.29 -15.46
N ALA A 158 4.14 -11.00 -14.15
CA ALA A 158 2.89 -10.95 -13.40
C ALA A 158 1.88 -9.96 -14.02
N LYS A 159 2.31 -8.74 -14.37
CA LYS A 159 1.47 -7.74 -15.03
C LYS A 159 0.98 -8.16 -16.42
N LYS A 160 1.80 -8.86 -17.20
CA LYS A 160 1.41 -9.39 -18.50
C LYS A 160 0.38 -10.52 -18.36
N ALA A 161 0.59 -11.40 -17.40
CA ALA A 161 -0.30 -12.51 -17.12
C ALA A 161 -1.69 -12.03 -16.66
N LEU A 162 -1.78 -11.01 -15.80
CA LEU A 162 -3.06 -10.41 -15.43
C LEU A 162 -3.91 -10.00 -16.64
N LYS A 163 -3.29 -9.45 -17.68
CA LYS A 163 -3.97 -9.02 -18.92
C LYS A 163 -4.51 -10.21 -19.73
N LYS A 164 -4.06 -11.43 -19.45
CA LYS A 164 -4.54 -12.65 -20.09
C LYS A 164 -5.74 -13.28 -19.40
N ILE A 165 -5.99 -12.93 -18.13
CA ILE A 165 -7.19 -13.37 -17.41
C ILE A 165 -8.41 -12.69 -18.05
N LYS A 166 -9.39 -13.47 -18.42
CA LYS A 166 -10.66 -12.97 -18.98
C LYS A 166 -11.75 -13.17 -17.95
N VAL A 167 -12.45 -12.10 -17.62
CA VAL A 167 -13.61 -12.14 -16.72
C VAL A 167 -14.83 -11.67 -17.48
N ARG A 168 -15.89 -12.44 -17.41
CA ARG A 168 -17.18 -12.09 -17.98
C ARG A 168 -18.12 -11.62 -16.88
N TYR A 169 -18.64 -10.43 -17.04
CA TYR A 169 -19.49 -9.77 -16.04
C TYR A 169 -20.89 -9.55 -16.58
N GLN A 170 -21.86 -9.51 -15.66
CA GLN A 170 -23.18 -8.94 -15.87
C GLN A 170 -23.35 -7.76 -14.93
N GLN A 171 -23.41 -6.54 -15.46
CA GLN A 171 -23.54 -5.34 -14.64
C GLN A 171 -24.89 -5.32 -13.92
N LEU A 172 -24.85 -4.89 -12.66
CA LEU A 172 -26.00 -4.72 -11.79
C LEU A 172 -26.26 -3.23 -11.52
N PRO A 173 -27.47 -2.84 -11.08
CA PRO A 173 -27.74 -1.48 -10.66
C PRO A 173 -26.78 -1.02 -9.56
N VAL A 174 -26.33 0.21 -9.69
CA VAL A 174 -25.36 0.83 -8.76
C VAL A 174 -26.10 1.71 -7.77
N ILE A 175 -25.84 1.53 -6.48
CA ILE A 175 -26.38 2.36 -5.41
C ILE A 175 -25.25 3.20 -4.85
N THR A 176 -25.39 4.53 -4.91
CA THR A 176 -24.39 5.50 -4.45
C THR A 176 -24.87 6.37 -3.30
N LYS A 177 -26.14 6.30 -2.96
CA LYS A 177 -26.76 7.07 -1.87
C LYS A 177 -27.45 6.16 -0.88
N PRO A 178 -27.31 6.39 0.43
CA PRO A 178 -27.96 5.58 1.47
C PRO A 178 -29.49 5.60 1.32
N GLU A 179 -30.07 6.75 0.93
CA GLU A 179 -31.51 6.91 0.74
C GLU A 179 -32.07 6.03 -0.38
N ASP A 180 -31.23 5.69 -1.37
CA ASP A 180 -31.64 4.78 -2.45
C ASP A 180 -31.55 3.32 -2.01
N ALA A 181 -30.63 3.00 -1.11
CA ALA A 181 -30.44 1.65 -0.59
C ALA A 181 -31.62 1.15 0.27
N ILE A 182 -32.31 2.05 0.97
CA ILE A 182 -33.45 1.69 1.86
C ILE A 182 -34.79 1.68 1.13
N LYS A 183 -34.85 1.99 -0.16
CA LYS A 183 -36.11 1.96 -0.94
C LYS A 183 -36.59 0.53 -1.12
N THR A 184 -37.91 0.35 -1.12
CA THR A 184 -38.52 -0.95 -1.43
C THR A 184 -38.10 -1.41 -2.82
N GLY A 185 -37.54 -2.62 -2.93
CA GLY A 185 -37.04 -3.19 -4.18
C GLY A 185 -35.66 -2.68 -4.61
N ALA A 186 -34.93 -1.99 -3.75
CA ALA A 186 -33.54 -1.64 -4.01
C ALA A 186 -32.68 -2.93 -4.17
N THR A 187 -31.68 -2.86 -5.03
CA THR A 187 -30.76 -3.98 -5.24
C THR A 187 -29.95 -4.23 -3.97
N VAL A 188 -29.98 -5.46 -3.48
CA VAL A 188 -29.20 -5.86 -2.30
C VAL A 188 -27.74 -6.05 -2.68
N ILE A 189 -26.85 -5.40 -1.94
CA ILE A 189 -25.40 -5.50 -2.14
C ILE A 189 -24.83 -6.72 -1.44
N HIS A 190 -25.19 -6.95 -0.16
CA HIS A 190 -24.86 -8.13 0.62
C HIS A 190 -26.14 -8.90 0.93
N GLU A 191 -26.23 -10.14 0.46
CA GLU A 191 -27.43 -10.96 0.58
C GLU A 191 -27.48 -11.74 1.89
N ASP A 192 -26.31 -11.96 2.50
CA ASP A 192 -26.11 -12.84 3.65
C ASP A 192 -25.81 -12.07 4.96
N VAL A 193 -26.20 -10.79 5.04
CA VAL A 193 -25.95 -9.93 6.23
C VAL A 193 -27.27 -9.53 6.87
#